data_b2f4422fb974072c2286b7d314e4bb2d
#
_entry.id   b2f4422fb974072c2286b7d314e4bb2d
#
_cell.length_a   1.000
_cell.length_b   1.000
_cell.length_c   1.000
_cell.angle_alpha   90.00
_cell.angle_beta   90.00
_cell.angle_gamma   90.00
#
_symmetry.space_group_name_H-M   'P 1'
#
loop_
_entity.id
_entity.type
_entity.pdbx_description
1 polymer ?
#
loop_
_entity_poly.entity_id
_entity_poly.type
_entity_poly.pdbx_seq_one_letter_code
_entity_poly.pdbx_strand_id
1 'polypeptide(L)'
;MKISILLPYKENFSPSYPGAVSLFVYETSSKSIFKKNITVFGNTEIKKKFPIKYVDIKLKKNLLQSSTRSYVQKFINIEKRINSSIIEIHNRPSYVNILISKIKDRVITLYFHNDPLSMDGSKTIEDRKKLLKNCYKIIFNSIWSKKRFLDGLENKFVN
;
A
#
# COMPACT_ATOMS: atom_id res chain seq x y z
N MET A 1 1.22 -18.75 5.08
CA MET A 1 1.14 -17.25 5.15
C MET A 1 0.87 -16.71 3.75
N LYS A 2 -0.15 -15.85 3.55
CA LYS A 2 -0.43 -15.15 2.29
C LYS A 2 -0.11 -13.67 2.45
N ILE A 3 0.37 -13.03 1.41
CA ILE A 3 0.75 -11.60 1.39
C ILE A 3 0.02 -10.91 0.25
N SER A 4 -0.73 -9.86 0.56
CA SER A 4 -1.38 -9.01 -0.43
C SER A 4 -0.65 -7.68 -0.50
N ILE A 5 -0.18 -7.28 -1.68
CA ILE A 5 0.48 -5.99 -1.92
C ILE A 5 -0.48 -5.10 -2.69
N LEU A 6 -0.90 -3.99 -2.09
CA LEU A 6 -1.79 -3.01 -2.72
C LEU A 6 -0.98 -1.83 -3.27
N LEU A 7 -0.92 -1.75 -4.60
CA LEU A 7 -0.28 -0.65 -5.31
C LEU A 7 -1.10 0.65 -5.23
N PRO A 8 -0.48 1.81 -5.44
CA PRO A 8 -1.21 3.05 -5.68
C PRO A 8 -2.21 2.91 -6.84
N TYR A 9 -3.34 3.58 -6.73
CA TYR A 9 -4.31 3.65 -7.83
C TYR A 9 -3.65 4.24 -9.09
N LYS A 10 -3.86 3.61 -10.24
CA LYS A 10 -3.24 3.91 -11.55
C LYS A 10 -1.72 3.70 -11.62
N GLU A 11 -1.13 2.99 -10.68
CA GLU A 11 0.27 2.57 -10.81
C GLU A 11 0.43 1.50 -11.89
N ASN A 12 1.36 1.69 -12.82
CA ASN A 12 1.58 0.76 -13.93
C ASN A 12 2.46 -0.43 -13.51
N PHE A 13 1.85 -1.58 -13.27
CA PHE A 13 2.56 -2.84 -12.98
C PHE A 13 2.90 -3.61 -14.28
N SER A 14 3.81 -3.05 -15.07
CA SER A 14 4.16 -3.59 -16.39
C SER A 14 5.65 -3.40 -16.70
N PRO A 15 6.30 -4.38 -17.36
CA PRO A 15 7.70 -4.23 -17.78
C PRO A 15 7.88 -3.22 -18.92
N SER A 16 6.82 -2.93 -19.69
CA SER A 16 6.91 -2.00 -20.82
C SER A 16 6.91 -0.53 -20.40
N TYR A 17 6.23 -0.21 -19.30
CA TYR A 17 6.14 1.16 -18.79
C TYR A 17 5.89 1.14 -17.26
N PRO A 18 6.89 0.75 -16.47
CA PRO A 18 6.71 0.59 -15.03
C PRO A 18 6.62 1.93 -14.31
N GLY A 19 5.73 2.03 -13.33
CA GLY A 19 5.86 3.03 -12.28
C GLY A 19 7.00 2.68 -11.33
N ALA A 20 7.59 3.65 -10.65
CA ALA A 20 8.71 3.43 -9.74
C ALA A 20 8.36 2.47 -8.57
N VAL A 21 7.16 2.61 -8.02
CA VAL A 21 6.67 1.72 -6.96
C VAL A 21 6.45 0.30 -7.49
N SER A 22 5.91 0.18 -8.70
CA SER A 22 5.68 -1.12 -9.35
C SER A 22 6.98 -1.86 -9.63
N LEU A 23 8.02 -1.15 -10.08
CA LEU A 23 9.33 -1.73 -10.31
C LEU A 23 9.94 -2.24 -8.99
N PHE A 24 9.89 -1.42 -7.93
CA PHE A 24 10.34 -1.82 -6.60
C PHE A 24 9.61 -3.07 -6.09
N VAL A 25 8.27 -3.08 -6.19
CA VAL A 25 7.45 -4.22 -5.76
C VAL A 25 7.78 -5.48 -6.56
N TYR A 26 7.95 -5.36 -7.88
CA TYR A 26 8.35 -6.49 -8.72
C TYR A 26 9.72 -7.03 -8.32
N GLU A 27 10.74 -6.18 -8.21
CA GLU A 27 12.12 -6.57 -7.88
C GLU A 27 12.21 -7.27 -6.52
N THR A 28 11.57 -6.70 -5.51
CA THR A 28 11.56 -7.29 -4.15
C THR A 28 10.76 -8.58 -4.09
N SER A 29 9.58 -8.62 -4.69
CA SER A 29 8.69 -9.79 -4.66
C SER A 29 9.24 -10.96 -5.48
N SER A 30 9.87 -10.69 -6.62
CA SER A 30 10.42 -11.73 -7.51
C SER A 30 11.59 -12.48 -6.87
N LYS A 31 12.35 -11.82 -6.00
CA LYS A 31 13.50 -12.37 -5.27
C LYS A 31 13.13 -12.90 -3.88
N SER A 32 11.90 -12.68 -3.44
CA SER A 32 11.44 -13.13 -2.12
C SER A 32 11.28 -14.65 -2.06
N ILE A 33 11.68 -15.26 -0.93
CA ILE A 33 11.38 -16.65 -0.61
C ILE A 33 9.87 -16.90 -0.53
N PHE A 34 9.08 -15.85 -0.29
CA PHE A 34 7.61 -15.88 -0.24
C PHE A 34 6.93 -15.60 -1.57
N LYS A 35 7.66 -15.55 -2.69
CA LYS A 35 7.13 -15.21 -4.02
C LYS A 35 5.81 -15.90 -4.36
N LYS A 36 5.72 -17.21 -4.08
CA LYS A 36 4.51 -18.04 -4.35
C LYS A 36 3.29 -17.63 -3.51
N ASN A 37 3.52 -16.93 -2.40
CA ASN A 37 2.49 -16.49 -1.45
C ASN A 37 2.05 -15.04 -1.67
N ILE A 38 2.78 -14.29 -2.51
CA ILE A 38 2.52 -12.89 -2.82
C ILE A 38 1.47 -12.78 -3.92
N THR A 39 0.50 -11.89 -3.71
CA THR A 39 -0.44 -11.43 -4.74
C THR A 39 -0.40 -9.92 -4.79
N VAL A 40 -0.08 -9.36 -5.96
CA VAL A 40 -0.05 -7.91 -6.20
C VAL A 40 -1.42 -7.46 -6.72
N PHE A 41 -1.94 -6.37 -6.17
CA PHE A 41 -3.21 -5.76 -6.56
C PHE A 41 -2.95 -4.37 -7.12
N GLY A 42 -3.56 -4.08 -8.25
CA GLY A 42 -3.40 -2.80 -8.92
C GLY A 42 -4.54 -2.49 -9.88
N ASN A 43 -4.39 -1.35 -10.55
CA ASN A 43 -5.29 -0.92 -11.61
C ASN A 43 -4.44 -0.47 -12.80
N THR A 44 -3.83 -1.43 -13.48
CA THR A 44 -2.93 -1.19 -14.61
C THR A 44 -3.68 -1.40 -15.92
N GLU A 45 -3.70 -0.41 -16.80
CA GLU A 45 -4.36 -0.50 -18.12
C GLU A 45 -3.55 -1.30 -19.13
N ILE A 46 -2.22 -1.35 -19.00
CA ILE A 46 -1.31 -2.06 -19.90
C ILE A 46 -1.55 -3.58 -19.80
N LYS A 47 -1.73 -4.26 -20.93
CA LYS A 47 -2.02 -5.71 -20.97
C LYS A 47 -0.90 -6.56 -20.37
N LYS A 48 0.36 -6.31 -20.76
CA LYS A 48 1.51 -7.06 -20.28
C LYS A 48 1.85 -6.65 -18.85
N LYS A 49 1.73 -7.58 -17.90
CA LYS A 49 2.07 -7.40 -16.49
C LYS A 49 3.42 -8.05 -16.18
N PHE A 50 4.06 -7.65 -15.08
CA PHE A 50 5.19 -8.41 -14.56
C PHE A 50 4.79 -9.85 -14.20
N PRO A 51 5.72 -10.84 -14.31
CA PRO A 51 5.42 -12.27 -14.11
C PRO A 51 5.34 -12.64 -12.63
N ILE A 52 4.42 -12.02 -11.92
CA ILE A 52 4.01 -12.32 -10.53
C ILE A 52 2.49 -12.37 -10.51
N LYS A 53 1.92 -13.12 -9.57
CA LYS A 53 0.48 -13.19 -9.39
C LYS A 53 -0.12 -11.79 -9.19
N TYR A 54 -0.90 -11.35 -10.15
CA TYR A 54 -1.48 -10.02 -10.21
C TYR A 54 -3.00 -10.09 -10.30
N VAL A 55 -3.67 -9.23 -9.56
CA VAL A 55 -5.14 -9.06 -9.59
C VAL A 55 -5.46 -7.63 -10.01
N ASP A 56 -6.13 -7.49 -11.14
CA ASP A 56 -6.54 -6.20 -11.69
C ASP A 56 -7.84 -5.72 -11.04
N ILE A 57 -7.79 -4.58 -10.34
CA ILE A 57 -8.95 -3.96 -9.71
C ILE A 57 -9.60 -2.99 -10.69
N LYS A 58 -10.47 -3.51 -11.56
CA LYS A 58 -11.22 -2.70 -12.52
C LYS A 58 -12.29 -1.87 -11.82
N LEU A 59 -12.29 -0.55 -12.04
CA LEU A 59 -13.34 0.35 -11.57
C LEU A 59 -14.37 0.59 -12.67
N LYS A 60 -15.65 0.54 -12.31
CA LYS A 60 -16.70 1.14 -13.14
C LYS A 60 -16.64 2.65 -12.94
N LYS A 61 -16.79 3.43 -14.00
CA LYS A 61 -16.90 4.89 -13.90
C LYS A 61 -18.15 5.22 -13.06
N ASN A 62 -17.95 5.72 -11.87
CA ASN A 62 -19.01 6.15 -10.98
C ASN A 62 -18.77 7.62 -10.64
N LEU A 63 -19.70 8.50 -10.98
CA LEU A 63 -19.58 9.96 -10.82
C LEU A 63 -19.70 10.41 -9.34
N LEU A 64 -20.18 9.54 -8.45
CA LEU A 64 -20.56 9.91 -7.06
C LEU A 64 -19.52 9.53 -5.98
N GLN A 65 -18.50 8.74 -6.31
CA GLN A 65 -17.47 8.35 -5.32
C GLN A 65 -16.07 8.62 -5.81
N SER A 66 -15.18 9.02 -4.88
CA SER A 66 -13.75 9.16 -5.23
C SER A 66 -13.21 7.81 -5.74
N SER A 67 -12.46 7.86 -6.85
CA SER A 67 -11.85 6.67 -7.46
C SER A 67 -10.96 5.92 -6.47
N THR A 68 -10.26 6.63 -5.59
CA THR A 68 -9.41 6.06 -4.54
C THR A 68 -10.22 5.22 -3.54
N ARG A 69 -11.34 5.77 -3.04
CA ARG A 69 -12.19 5.06 -2.08
C ARG A 69 -12.81 3.81 -2.71
N SER A 70 -13.30 3.93 -3.92
CA SER A 70 -13.86 2.81 -4.70
C SER A 70 -12.81 1.72 -4.97
N TYR A 71 -11.57 2.12 -5.27
CA TYR A 71 -10.45 1.21 -5.48
C TYR A 71 -10.13 0.40 -4.23
N VAL A 72 -9.94 1.06 -3.09
CA VAL A 72 -9.65 0.39 -1.81
C VAL A 72 -10.82 -0.48 -1.37
N GLN A 73 -12.08 -0.03 -1.56
CA GLN A 73 -13.25 -0.83 -1.21
C GLN A 73 -13.33 -2.12 -2.04
N LYS A 74 -13.01 -2.08 -3.33
CA LYS A 74 -12.94 -3.29 -4.16
C LYS A 74 -11.81 -4.22 -3.73
N PHE A 75 -10.64 -3.66 -3.41
CA PHE A 75 -9.56 -4.45 -2.82
C PHE A 75 -10.05 -5.18 -1.56
N ILE A 76 -10.69 -4.48 -0.63
CA ILE A 76 -11.21 -5.06 0.61
C ILE A 76 -12.15 -6.25 0.33
N ASN A 77 -13.05 -6.11 -0.64
CA ASN A 77 -14.00 -7.17 -0.97
C ASN A 77 -13.30 -8.42 -1.52
N ILE A 78 -12.20 -8.25 -2.27
CA ILE A 78 -11.39 -9.36 -2.77
C ILE A 78 -10.57 -9.95 -1.64
N GLU A 79 -9.91 -9.10 -0.84
CA GLU A 79 -9.02 -9.48 0.25
C GLU A 79 -9.73 -10.29 1.35
N LYS A 80 -10.98 -9.97 1.67
CA LYS A 80 -11.81 -10.76 2.60
C LYS A 80 -11.94 -12.23 2.18
N ARG A 81 -11.93 -12.52 0.88
CA ARG A 81 -11.98 -13.90 0.35
C ARG A 81 -10.61 -14.56 0.29
N ILE A 82 -9.57 -13.81 -0.03
CA ILE A 82 -8.18 -14.31 -0.08
C ILE A 82 -7.66 -14.60 1.32
N ASN A 83 -8.03 -13.78 2.28
CA ASN A 83 -7.68 -13.93 3.69
C ASN A 83 -6.17 -13.93 3.90
N SER A 84 -5.48 -12.87 3.46
CA SER A 84 -4.04 -12.73 3.63
C SER A 84 -3.67 -12.43 5.07
N SER A 85 -2.53 -12.93 5.53
CA SER A 85 -1.99 -12.62 6.85
C SER A 85 -1.40 -11.21 6.90
N ILE A 86 -0.83 -10.76 5.79
CA ILE A 86 -0.13 -9.47 5.67
C ILE A 86 -0.69 -8.69 4.49
N ILE A 87 -0.93 -7.40 4.71
CA ILE A 87 -1.25 -6.43 3.65
C ILE A 87 -0.14 -5.38 3.62
N GLU A 88 0.54 -5.28 2.47
CA GLU A 88 1.52 -4.23 2.21
C GLU A 88 0.87 -3.11 1.41
N ILE A 89 1.08 -1.86 1.85
CA ILE A 89 0.60 -0.65 1.21
C ILE A 89 1.79 0.20 0.82
N HIS A 90 1.82 0.67 -0.41
CA HIS A 90 2.91 1.49 -0.92
C HIS A 90 2.45 2.91 -1.21
N ASN A 91 3.11 3.91 -0.61
CA ASN A 91 2.94 5.35 -0.91
C ASN A 91 1.49 5.89 -0.78
N ARG A 92 0.64 5.21 -0.02
CA ARG A 92 -0.77 5.64 0.15
C ARG A 92 -1.23 5.45 1.60
N PRO A 93 -0.73 6.28 2.54
CA PRO A 93 -1.10 6.17 3.97
C PRO A 93 -2.61 6.32 4.21
N SER A 94 -3.32 7.09 3.38
CA SER A 94 -4.79 7.20 3.44
C SER A 94 -5.52 5.87 3.24
N TYR A 95 -4.92 4.87 2.56
CA TYR A 95 -5.52 3.54 2.41
C TYR A 95 -5.59 2.79 3.75
N VAL A 96 -4.60 3.00 4.63
CA VAL A 96 -4.56 2.38 5.96
C VAL A 96 -5.83 2.71 6.73
N ASN A 97 -6.23 3.98 6.76
CA ASN A 97 -7.42 4.45 7.48
C ASN A 97 -8.71 3.77 6.99
N ILE A 98 -8.81 3.48 5.69
CA ILE A 98 -9.96 2.78 5.11
C ILE A 98 -9.91 1.29 5.46
N LEU A 99 -8.72 0.68 5.41
CA LEU A 99 -8.54 -0.75 5.65
C LEU A 99 -8.83 -1.14 7.10
N ILE A 100 -8.28 -0.42 8.08
CA ILE A 100 -8.44 -0.75 9.51
C ILE A 100 -9.89 -0.73 9.98
N SER A 101 -10.74 0.08 9.35
CA SER A 101 -12.17 0.13 9.67
C SER A 101 -12.95 -1.10 9.15
N LYS A 102 -12.39 -1.89 8.22
CA LYS A 102 -13.09 -2.96 7.50
C LYS A 102 -12.42 -4.33 7.62
N ILE A 103 -11.12 -4.35 7.93
CA ILE A 103 -10.31 -5.57 8.06
C ILE A 103 -9.45 -5.41 9.33
N LYS A 104 -9.91 -6.01 10.45
CA LYS A 104 -9.26 -5.83 11.77
C LYS A 104 -8.13 -6.82 12.05
N ASP A 105 -8.17 -7.99 11.42
CA ASP A 105 -7.31 -9.14 11.78
C ASP A 105 -6.13 -9.32 10.81
N ARG A 106 -5.61 -8.23 10.27
CA ARG A 106 -4.49 -8.27 9.33
C ARG A 106 -3.32 -7.44 9.81
N VAL A 107 -2.13 -7.96 9.58
CA VAL A 107 -0.89 -7.21 9.76
C VAL A 107 -0.76 -6.23 8.60
N ILE A 108 -0.76 -4.93 8.88
CA ILE A 108 -0.58 -3.89 7.87
C ILE A 108 0.85 -3.37 7.92
N THR A 109 1.53 -3.37 6.78
CA THR A 109 2.84 -2.75 6.58
C THR A 109 2.71 -1.62 5.57
N LEU A 110 3.24 -0.45 5.90
CA LEU A 110 3.21 0.74 5.05
C LEU A 110 4.62 1.13 4.59
N TYR A 111 4.80 1.28 3.28
CA TYR A 111 6.06 1.74 2.68
C TYR A 111 5.93 3.19 2.19
N PHE A 112 6.87 4.03 2.60
CA PHE A 112 7.05 5.37 2.07
C PHE A 112 8.22 5.40 1.07
N HIS A 113 7.92 5.75 -0.17
CA HIS A 113 8.91 5.95 -1.24
C HIS A 113 9.18 7.44 -1.50
N ASN A 114 8.29 8.32 -1.05
CA ASN A 114 8.37 9.77 -1.21
C ASN A 114 8.23 10.48 0.15
N ASP A 115 8.21 11.82 0.17
CA ASP A 115 8.04 12.60 1.40
C ASP A 115 6.71 12.28 2.10
N PRO A 116 6.75 11.74 3.33
CA PRO A 116 5.54 11.40 4.08
C PRO A 116 4.63 12.60 4.34
N LEU A 117 5.18 13.82 4.47
CA LEU A 117 4.40 15.02 4.77
C LEU A 117 3.65 15.57 3.55
N SER A 118 3.99 15.09 2.35
CA SER A 118 3.28 15.46 1.12
C SER A 118 2.04 14.60 0.84
N MET A 119 1.81 13.52 1.61
CA MET A 119 0.80 12.51 1.29
C MET A 119 -0.43 12.63 2.17
N ASP A 120 -1.61 12.51 1.56
CA ASP A 120 -2.87 12.44 2.29
C ASP A 120 -2.90 11.22 3.23
N GLY A 121 -3.22 11.47 4.51
CA GLY A 121 -3.21 10.46 5.57
C GLY A 121 -1.90 10.36 6.35
N SER A 122 -0.93 11.27 6.09
CA SER A 122 0.29 11.41 6.89
C SER A 122 0.80 12.85 7.03
N LYS A 123 0.06 13.83 6.50
CA LYS A 123 0.44 15.26 6.55
C LYS A 123 0.49 15.80 7.97
N THR A 124 -0.51 15.47 8.77
CA THR A 124 -0.64 15.99 10.14
C THR A 124 0.02 15.07 11.16
N ILE A 125 0.35 15.60 12.32
CA ILE A 125 0.85 14.82 13.46
C ILE A 125 -0.17 13.75 13.85
N GLU A 126 -1.46 14.11 13.88
CA GLU A 126 -2.53 13.17 14.23
C GLU A 126 -2.68 12.03 13.22
N ASP A 127 -2.50 12.29 11.93
CA ASP A 127 -2.48 11.24 10.91
C ASP A 127 -1.33 10.25 11.16
N ARG A 128 -0.13 10.78 11.43
CA ARG A 128 1.05 9.94 11.68
C ARG A 128 0.94 9.14 12.97
N LYS A 129 0.38 9.70 14.05
CA LYS A 129 0.05 8.96 15.28
C LYS A 129 -0.92 7.80 15.00
N LYS A 130 -1.95 8.02 14.17
CA LYS A 130 -2.88 6.96 13.75
C LYS A 130 -2.16 5.86 12.97
N LEU A 131 -1.24 6.22 12.07
CA LEU A 131 -0.45 5.24 11.32
C LEU A 131 0.44 4.41 12.25
N LEU A 132 1.14 5.05 13.20
CA LEU A 132 1.97 4.35 14.21
C LEU A 132 1.16 3.36 15.05
N LYS A 133 -0.08 3.72 15.39
CA LYS A 133 -0.98 2.85 16.16
C LYS A 133 -1.49 1.65 15.36
N ASN A 134 -1.69 1.82 14.05
CA ASN A 134 -2.44 0.85 13.24
C ASN A 134 -1.59 0.03 12.26
N CYS A 135 -0.37 0.48 11.95
CA CYS A 135 0.57 -0.29 11.16
C CYS A 135 1.49 -1.10 12.07
N TYR A 136 1.63 -2.38 11.76
CA TYR A 136 2.62 -3.22 12.43
C TYR A 136 4.05 -2.74 12.13
N LYS A 137 4.29 -2.28 10.91
CA LYS A 137 5.57 -1.73 10.49
C LYS A 137 5.37 -0.59 9.50
N ILE A 138 6.16 0.47 9.64
CA ILE A 138 6.30 1.55 8.67
C ILE A 138 7.73 1.54 8.15
N ILE A 139 7.90 1.44 6.85
CA ILE A 139 9.19 1.29 6.17
C ILE A 139 9.44 2.54 5.33
N PHE A 140 10.64 3.06 5.41
CA PHE A 140 11.09 4.24 4.69
C PHE A 140 12.25 3.88 3.77
N ASN A 141 12.29 4.48 2.58
CA ASN A 141 13.37 4.29 1.62
C ASN A 141 14.65 5.06 1.99
N SER A 142 14.60 5.97 2.97
CA SER A 142 15.75 6.75 3.42
C SER A 142 15.61 7.23 4.87
N ILE A 143 16.76 7.54 5.48
CA ILE A 143 16.81 8.18 6.80
C ILE A 143 16.10 9.54 6.78
N TRP A 144 16.20 10.27 5.66
CA TRP A 144 15.53 11.56 5.49
C TRP A 144 14.01 11.40 5.58
N SER A 145 13.41 10.47 4.83
CA SER A 145 11.95 10.26 4.87
C SER A 145 11.47 9.78 6.25
N LYS A 146 12.28 8.96 6.95
CA LYS A 146 11.99 8.59 8.35
C LYS A 146 11.98 9.81 9.27
N LYS A 147 13.01 10.67 9.19
CA LYS A 147 13.07 11.92 9.99
C LYS A 147 11.88 12.83 9.69
N ARG A 148 11.53 13.01 8.42
CA ARG A 148 10.36 13.78 7.99
C ARG A 148 9.05 13.24 8.59
N PHE A 149 8.87 11.93 8.60
CA PHE A 149 7.69 11.31 9.21
C PHE A 149 7.62 11.54 10.72
N LEU A 150 8.75 11.55 11.40
CA LEU A 150 8.83 11.71 12.86
C LEU A 150 8.81 13.18 13.30
N ASP A 151 8.93 14.14 12.37
CA ASP A 151 8.94 15.57 12.66
C ASP A 151 7.69 15.99 13.45
N GLY A 152 7.89 16.62 14.63
CA GLY A 152 6.84 17.02 15.54
C GLY A 152 6.14 15.87 16.31
N LEU A 153 6.60 14.63 16.17
CA LEU A 153 6.16 13.52 17.03
C LEU A 153 7.01 13.49 18.30
N GLU A 154 6.38 13.41 19.47
CA GLU A 154 7.10 13.26 20.74
C GLU A 154 7.89 11.95 20.77
N ASN A 155 9.06 11.94 21.42
CA ASN A 155 9.99 10.79 21.50
C ASN A 155 9.40 9.50 22.11
N LYS A 156 8.19 9.54 22.67
CA LYS A 156 7.48 8.39 23.24
C LYS A 156 7.06 7.31 22.23
N PHE A 157 7.19 7.59 20.93
CA PHE A 157 6.81 6.66 19.85
C PHE A 157 8.01 6.07 19.10
N VAL A 158 9.23 6.31 19.58
CA VAL A 158 10.49 5.90 18.92
C VAL A 158 11.22 4.89 19.82
N ASN A 159 10.62 3.72 20.00
CA ASN A 159 11.34 2.52 20.49
C ASN A 159 11.19 1.42 19.46
#